data_e90c6db1b5514806dc4f0a63d601975b
#
_entry.id   e90c6db1b5514806dc4f0a63d601975b
#
_cell.length_a   1.000
_cell.length_b   1.000
_cell.length_c   1.000
_cell.angle_alpha   90.00
_cell.angle_beta   90.00
_cell.angle_gamma   90.00
#
_symmetry.space_group_name_H-M   'P 1'
#
loop_
_entity.id
_entity.type
_entity.pdbx_description
1 polymer ?
#
loop_
_entity_poly.entity_id
_entity_poly.type
_entity_poly.pdbx_seq_one_letter_code
_entity_poly.pdbx_strand_id
1 'polypeptide(L)'
;TIGGAGAQREIFASIIKHLLPAIEDGRAALYVNVGDYRNVWEELLGEIPGMKKFAMEHFNNWKDTTEFAAQAFTGEVSGIHGFWHENIFEAVYCTHLLMRSCAVLVTKPSELAFYPVPKLFIKRVGGHEQWGAVHSAEIGDGTLECRDTGHTLQMLELFLNEETLLF
;
A
#
# COMPACT_ATOMS: atom_id res chain seq x y z
N THR A 1 2.61 -0.56 -1.09
CA THR A 1 3.51 -1.56 -1.68
C THR A 1 4.70 -1.82 -0.78
N ILE A 2 5.07 -3.09 -0.62
CA ILE A 2 6.19 -3.54 0.20
C ILE A 2 7.35 -3.81 -0.76
N GLY A 3 8.34 -2.93 -0.75
CA GLY A 3 9.51 -3.07 -1.62
C GLY A 3 10.66 -3.82 -0.95
N GLY A 4 11.61 -4.31 -1.77
CA GLY A 4 12.93 -4.82 -1.37
C GLY A 4 12.96 -5.85 -0.24
N ALA A 5 12.82 -7.13 -0.55
CA ALA A 5 13.02 -8.26 0.38
C ALA A 5 12.23 -8.16 1.72
N GLY A 6 11.04 -7.52 1.70
CA GLY A 6 10.24 -7.32 2.91
C GLY A 6 10.81 -6.32 3.91
N ALA A 7 11.73 -5.46 3.46
CA ALA A 7 12.23 -4.36 4.29
C ALA A 7 11.05 -3.56 4.85
N GLN A 8 11.08 -3.29 6.16
CA GLN A 8 10.04 -2.55 6.87
C GLN A 8 8.70 -3.31 7.02
N ARG A 9 8.68 -4.63 6.88
CA ARG A 9 7.48 -5.47 7.08
C ARG A 9 6.72 -5.12 8.38
N GLU A 10 7.43 -4.83 9.46
CA GLU A 10 6.86 -4.48 10.77
C GLU A 10 5.99 -3.21 10.72
N ILE A 11 6.39 -2.22 9.91
CA ILE A 11 5.59 -0.99 9.71
C ILE A 11 4.30 -1.35 8.96
N PHE A 12 4.40 -2.17 7.91
CA PHE A 12 3.22 -2.60 7.15
C PHE A 12 2.29 -3.49 7.98
N ALA A 13 2.85 -4.38 8.83
CA ALA A 13 2.05 -5.15 9.77
C ALA A 13 1.27 -4.24 10.74
N SER A 14 1.92 -3.20 11.24
CA SER A 14 1.28 -2.20 12.11
C SER A 14 0.17 -1.43 11.39
N ILE A 15 0.40 -1.03 10.13
CA ILE A 15 -0.59 -0.35 9.28
C ILE A 15 -1.80 -1.26 9.05
N ILE A 16 -1.58 -2.52 8.68
CA ILE A 16 -2.68 -3.48 8.45
C ILE A 16 -3.49 -3.69 9.72
N LYS A 17 -2.83 -3.93 10.86
CA LYS A 17 -3.49 -4.07 12.17
C LYS A 17 -4.36 -2.86 12.49
N HIS A 18 -3.86 -1.67 12.22
CA HIS A 18 -4.54 -0.41 12.48
C HIS A 18 -5.78 -0.22 11.57
N LEU A 19 -5.69 -0.66 10.31
CA LEU A 19 -6.77 -0.55 9.34
C LEU A 19 -7.87 -1.61 9.49
N LEU A 20 -7.62 -2.73 10.19
CA LEU A 20 -8.59 -3.82 10.29
C LEU A 20 -10.00 -3.38 10.72
N PRO A 21 -10.20 -2.50 11.73
CA PRO A 21 -11.54 -2.04 12.08
C PRO A 21 -12.23 -1.28 10.94
N ALA A 22 -11.51 -0.42 10.24
CA ALA A 22 -12.05 0.32 9.10
C ALA A 22 -12.39 -0.60 7.90
N ILE A 23 -11.61 -1.68 7.72
CA ILE A 23 -11.87 -2.69 6.70
C ILE A 23 -13.09 -3.54 7.08
N GLU A 24 -13.23 -3.91 8.34
CA GLU A 24 -14.39 -4.65 8.86
C GLU A 24 -15.70 -3.86 8.72
N ASP A 25 -15.62 -2.55 8.94
CA ASP A 25 -16.75 -1.61 8.79
C ASP A 25 -17.04 -1.23 7.33
N GLY A 26 -16.22 -1.72 6.37
CA GLY A 26 -16.35 -1.39 4.95
C GLY A 26 -15.95 0.04 4.58
N ARG A 27 -15.27 0.78 5.48
CA ARG A 27 -14.78 2.14 5.24
C ARG A 27 -13.45 2.20 4.50
N ALA A 28 -12.73 1.07 4.44
CA ALA A 28 -11.45 0.98 3.75
C ALA A 28 -11.32 -0.36 3.02
N ALA A 29 -10.61 -0.35 1.90
CA ALA A 29 -10.08 -1.52 1.23
C ALA A 29 -8.56 -1.40 1.12
N LEU A 30 -7.85 -2.51 1.16
CA LEU A 30 -6.39 -2.48 1.17
C LEU A 30 -5.82 -3.37 0.07
N TYR A 31 -4.94 -2.80 -0.75
CA TYR A 31 -4.15 -3.53 -1.73
C TYR A 31 -2.72 -3.69 -1.23
N VAL A 32 -2.27 -4.93 -1.09
CA VAL A 32 -0.94 -5.28 -0.58
C VAL A 32 -0.14 -5.97 -1.69
N ASN A 33 0.67 -5.20 -2.41
CA ASN A 33 1.60 -5.78 -3.38
C ASN A 33 2.92 -6.13 -2.67
N VAL A 34 3.22 -7.43 -2.57
CA VAL A 34 4.46 -7.96 -1.97
C VAL A 34 5.54 -8.24 -3.02
N GLY A 35 5.32 -7.81 -4.28
CA GLY A 35 6.27 -8.02 -5.36
C GLY A 35 6.47 -9.50 -5.68
N ASP A 36 7.71 -9.95 -5.69
CA ASP A 36 8.13 -11.34 -5.89
C ASP A 36 8.41 -12.11 -4.58
N TYR A 37 8.08 -11.51 -3.41
CA TYR A 37 8.32 -12.06 -2.07
C TYR A 37 7.06 -12.66 -1.43
N ARG A 38 6.62 -13.82 -1.91
CA ARG A 38 5.42 -14.50 -1.40
C ARG A 38 5.44 -14.74 0.11
N ASN A 39 6.59 -15.08 0.67
CA ASN A 39 6.74 -15.33 2.09
C ASN A 39 6.34 -14.13 2.96
N VAL A 40 6.47 -12.90 2.47
CA VAL A 40 6.05 -11.70 3.19
C VAL A 40 4.54 -11.69 3.43
N TRP A 41 3.75 -12.11 2.45
CA TRP A 41 2.31 -12.24 2.63
C TRP A 41 1.93 -13.32 3.64
N GLU A 42 2.57 -14.48 3.56
CA GLU A 42 2.34 -15.61 4.48
C GLU A 42 2.69 -15.22 5.92
N GLU A 43 3.79 -14.49 6.12
CA GLU A 43 4.20 -13.95 7.41
C GLU A 43 3.18 -12.93 7.96
N LEU A 44 2.67 -12.01 7.14
CA LEU A 44 1.64 -11.06 7.54
C LEU A 44 0.35 -11.77 7.96
N LEU A 45 -0.10 -12.77 7.20
CA LEU A 45 -1.26 -13.59 7.56
C LEU A 45 -1.08 -14.37 8.87
N GLY A 46 0.14 -14.80 9.15
CA GLY A 46 0.49 -15.51 10.40
C GLY A 46 0.57 -14.56 11.60
N GLU A 47 1.07 -13.35 11.39
CA GLU A 47 1.30 -12.37 12.45
C GLU A 47 0.04 -11.57 12.83
N ILE A 48 -0.89 -11.38 11.89
CA ILE A 48 -2.04 -10.49 12.08
C ILE A 48 -3.33 -11.30 12.26
N PRO A 49 -3.77 -11.53 13.51
CA PRO A 49 -5.04 -12.18 13.76
C PRO A 49 -6.20 -11.42 13.12
N GLY A 50 -7.07 -12.12 12.45
CA GLY A 50 -8.24 -11.53 11.78
C GLY A 50 -8.00 -11.11 10.33
N MET A 51 -6.76 -10.92 9.87
CA MET A 51 -6.47 -10.57 8.47
C MET A 51 -7.04 -11.60 7.49
N LYS A 52 -6.94 -12.89 7.80
CA LYS A 52 -7.44 -14.00 6.96
C LYS A 52 -8.94 -13.91 6.63
N LYS A 53 -9.74 -13.32 7.52
CA LYS A 53 -11.19 -13.15 7.33
C LYS A 53 -11.51 -12.27 6.12
N PHE A 54 -10.63 -11.32 5.82
CA PHE A 54 -10.83 -10.30 4.79
C PHE A 54 -9.86 -10.45 3.61
N ALA A 55 -8.92 -11.40 3.69
CA ALA A 55 -7.84 -11.56 2.71
C ALA A 55 -8.30 -12.31 1.45
N MET A 56 -7.98 -11.75 0.30
CA MET A 56 -8.13 -12.36 -1.03
C MET A 56 -6.80 -12.34 -1.74
N GLU A 57 -6.44 -13.43 -2.42
CA GLU A 57 -5.13 -13.61 -3.04
C GLU A 57 -5.22 -13.58 -4.56
N HIS A 58 -4.43 -12.70 -5.18
CA HIS A 58 -4.26 -12.56 -6.63
C HIS A 58 -2.83 -12.97 -6.99
N PHE A 59 -2.56 -14.29 -6.89
CA PHE A 59 -1.20 -14.80 -6.90
C PHE A 59 -0.84 -15.44 -8.22
N ASN A 60 0.24 -14.95 -8.81
CA ASN A 60 0.88 -15.46 -10.03
C ASN A 60 -0.12 -15.71 -11.18
N ASN A 61 -1.15 -14.88 -11.23
CA ASN A 61 -2.21 -14.90 -12.23
C ASN A 61 -2.45 -13.49 -12.77
N TRP A 62 -1.72 -13.16 -13.83
CA TRP A 62 -1.78 -11.82 -14.42
C TRP A 62 -3.17 -11.45 -14.93
N LYS A 63 -3.89 -12.43 -15.48
CA LYS A 63 -5.27 -12.21 -15.95
C LYS A 63 -6.19 -11.79 -14.79
N ASP A 64 -6.14 -12.52 -13.68
CA ASP A 64 -6.92 -12.21 -12.49
C ASP A 64 -6.58 -10.82 -11.94
N THR A 65 -5.28 -10.49 -11.87
CA THR A 65 -4.81 -9.16 -11.44
C THR A 65 -5.34 -8.04 -12.32
N THR A 66 -5.35 -8.23 -13.65
CA THR A 66 -5.86 -7.21 -14.58
C THR A 66 -7.37 -7.07 -14.54
N GLU A 67 -8.10 -8.16 -14.38
CA GLU A 67 -9.56 -8.19 -14.21
C GLU A 67 -9.94 -7.49 -12.90
N PHE A 68 -9.25 -7.79 -11.80
CA PHE A 68 -9.45 -7.10 -10.53
C PHE A 68 -9.19 -5.59 -10.65
N ALA A 69 -8.06 -5.18 -11.25
CA ALA A 69 -7.73 -3.77 -11.40
C ALA A 69 -8.77 -3.00 -12.23
N ALA A 70 -9.33 -3.63 -13.27
CA ALA A 70 -10.41 -3.05 -14.06
C ALA A 70 -11.70 -2.91 -13.26
N GLN A 71 -12.07 -3.91 -12.47
CA GLN A 71 -13.23 -3.87 -11.58
C GLN A 71 -13.05 -2.78 -10.51
N ALA A 72 -11.89 -2.73 -9.86
CA ALA A 72 -11.58 -1.76 -8.82
C ALA A 72 -11.60 -0.31 -9.32
N PHE A 73 -11.33 -0.07 -10.59
CA PHE A 73 -11.40 1.26 -11.20
C PHE A 73 -12.84 1.78 -11.38
N THR A 74 -13.81 0.88 -11.53
CA THR A 74 -15.20 1.23 -11.87
C THR A 74 -16.20 0.93 -10.76
N GLY A 75 -15.80 0.21 -9.73
CA GLY A 75 -16.69 -0.28 -8.68
C GLY A 75 -16.12 -0.14 -7.27
N GLU A 76 -16.95 -0.50 -6.30
CA GLU A 76 -16.53 -0.57 -4.91
C GLU A 76 -15.74 -1.85 -4.65
N VAL A 77 -14.69 -1.73 -3.86
CA VAL A 77 -13.83 -2.84 -3.42
C VAL A 77 -13.85 -2.89 -1.90
N SER A 78 -13.87 -4.08 -1.33
CA SER A 78 -13.83 -4.30 0.11
C SER A 78 -12.79 -5.37 0.47
N GLY A 79 -12.27 -5.32 1.69
CA GLY A 79 -11.35 -6.32 2.19
C GLY A 79 -9.88 -6.02 1.92
N ILE A 80 -9.05 -7.07 1.97
CA ILE A 80 -7.59 -6.99 1.80
C ILE A 80 -7.19 -7.86 0.62
N HIS A 81 -6.65 -7.24 -0.41
CA HIS A 81 -6.23 -7.92 -1.64
C HIS A 81 -4.71 -8.03 -1.67
N GLY A 82 -4.18 -9.26 -1.61
CA GLY A 82 -2.76 -9.57 -1.72
C GLY A 82 -2.36 -9.86 -3.15
N PHE A 83 -1.27 -9.25 -3.60
CA PHE A 83 -0.71 -9.45 -4.94
C PHE A 83 0.72 -9.94 -4.84
N TRP A 84 0.99 -11.03 -5.53
CA TRP A 84 2.32 -11.62 -5.68
C TRP A 84 2.49 -12.17 -7.09
N HIS A 85 3.63 -11.87 -7.72
CA HIS A 85 3.98 -12.41 -9.04
C HIS A 85 5.44 -12.85 -9.04
N GLU A 86 5.69 -14.05 -9.54
CA GLU A 86 7.06 -14.58 -9.75
C GLU A 86 7.78 -13.76 -10.83
N ASN A 87 7.04 -13.33 -11.86
CA ASN A 87 7.57 -12.47 -12.90
C ASN A 87 7.72 -11.04 -12.35
N ILE A 88 8.95 -10.56 -12.26
CA ILE A 88 9.28 -9.24 -11.72
C ILE A 88 8.60 -8.09 -12.49
N PHE A 89 8.39 -8.22 -13.80
CA PHE A 89 7.70 -7.21 -14.59
C PHE A 89 6.22 -7.13 -14.21
N GLU A 90 5.56 -8.26 -14.00
CA GLU A 90 4.18 -8.32 -13.51
C GLU A 90 4.09 -7.78 -12.08
N ALA A 91 5.01 -8.16 -11.20
CA ALA A 91 5.09 -7.69 -9.83
C ALA A 91 5.18 -6.15 -9.74
N VAL A 92 6.02 -5.54 -10.58
CA VAL A 92 6.16 -4.07 -10.66
C VAL A 92 4.93 -3.45 -11.32
N TYR A 93 4.49 -3.99 -12.46
CA TYR A 93 3.38 -3.41 -13.22
C TYR A 93 2.03 -3.51 -12.49
N CYS A 94 1.88 -4.50 -11.60
CA CYS A 94 0.73 -4.61 -10.70
C CYS A 94 0.50 -3.31 -9.91
N THR A 95 1.55 -2.70 -9.35
CA THR A 95 1.44 -1.41 -8.65
C THR A 95 0.90 -0.31 -9.57
N HIS A 96 1.34 -0.26 -10.84
CA HIS A 96 0.86 0.73 -11.82
C HIS A 96 -0.64 0.59 -12.11
N LEU A 97 -1.14 -0.64 -12.20
CA LEU A 97 -2.55 -0.90 -12.43
C LEU A 97 -3.40 -0.49 -11.22
N LEU A 98 -2.98 -0.90 -10.03
CA LEU A 98 -3.71 -0.69 -8.79
C LEU A 98 -3.77 0.79 -8.36
N MET A 99 -2.72 1.57 -8.63
CA MET A 99 -2.70 2.99 -8.30
C MET A 99 -3.85 3.80 -8.90
N ARG A 100 -4.39 3.35 -10.02
CA ARG A 100 -5.50 4.03 -10.71
C ARG A 100 -6.80 4.04 -9.90
N SER A 101 -6.93 3.13 -8.94
CA SER A 101 -8.10 2.98 -8.05
C SER A 101 -7.75 3.22 -6.57
N CYS A 102 -6.52 3.68 -6.27
CA CYS A 102 -6.10 3.97 -4.90
C CYS A 102 -6.37 5.42 -4.54
N ALA A 103 -6.96 5.65 -3.36
CA ALA A 103 -7.05 6.98 -2.77
C ALA A 103 -5.69 7.44 -2.22
N VAL A 104 -4.91 6.53 -1.63
CA VAL A 104 -3.59 6.81 -1.04
C VAL A 104 -2.63 5.67 -1.33
N LEU A 105 -1.43 6.00 -1.76
CA LEU A 105 -0.30 5.07 -1.86
C LEU A 105 0.56 5.16 -0.61
N VAL A 106 0.67 4.07 0.14
CA VAL A 106 1.61 3.97 1.26
C VAL A 106 2.89 3.29 0.79
N THR A 107 4.00 4.01 0.86
CA THR A 107 5.30 3.54 0.37
C THR A 107 6.45 4.26 1.06
N LYS A 108 7.67 3.74 0.94
CA LYS A 108 8.89 4.52 1.23
C LYS A 108 9.13 5.54 0.12
N PRO A 109 9.89 6.63 0.38
CA PRO A 109 10.25 7.59 -0.66
C PRO A 109 11.21 6.94 -1.68
N SER A 110 10.67 6.44 -2.77
CA SER A 110 11.39 5.75 -3.85
C SER A 110 10.97 6.32 -5.21
N GLU A 111 11.17 5.58 -6.29
CA GLU A 111 10.66 5.90 -7.62
C GLU A 111 9.14 6.09 -7.65
N LEU A 112 8.41 5.50 -6.71
CA LEU A 112 6.96 5.66 -6.58
C LEU A 112 6.56 7.08 -6.13
N ALA A 113 7.50 7.89 -5.64
CA ALA A 113 7.26 9.29 -5.31
C ALA A 113 6.83 10.13 -6.53
N PHE A 114 7.15 9.69 -7.74
CA PHE A 114 6.84 10.41 -8.99
C PHE A 114 5.49 10.03 -9.61
N TYR A 115 4.72 9.14 -8.97
CA TYR A 115 3.40 8.76 -9.48
C TYR A 115 2.31 9.75 -9.05
N PRO A 116 1.34 10.05 -9.93
CA PRO A 116 0.28 11.03 -9.67
C PRO A 116 -0.85 10.43 -8.82
N VAL A 117 -0.54 10.09 -7.58
CA VAL A 117 -1.49 9.58 -6.59
C VAL A 117 -1.10 10.16 -5.23
N PRO A 118 -2.04 10.53 -4.34
CA PRO A 118 -1.71 10.96 -2.99
C PRO A 118 -0.85 9.93 -2.26
N LYS A 119 0.22 10.38 -1.61
CA LYS A 119 1.22 9.50 -1.00
C LYS A 119 1.40 9.74 0.49
N LEU A 120 1.41 8.66 1.25
CA LEU A 120 1.91 8.62 2.62
C LEU A 120 3.27 7.94 2.63
N PHE A 121 4.32 8.72 2.92
CA PHE A 121 5.66 8.18 2.99
C PHE A 121 6.01 7.67 4.38
N ILE A 122 6.27 6.36 4.46
CA ILE A 122 6.89 5.74 5.63
C ILE A 122 8.39 6.05 5.64
N LYS A 123 9.06 5.76 6.76
CA LYS A 123 10.50 5.98 6.92
C LYS A 123 11.30 5.34 5.79
N ARG A 124 12.25 6.08 5.23
CA ARG A 124 13.18 5.59 4.19
C ARG A 124 14.13 4.52 4.73
N VAL A 125 14.72 3.76 3.82
CA VAL A 125 15.82 2.82 4.10
C VAL A 125 17.16 3.46 3.80
N GLY A 126 17.27 4.14 2.66
CA GLY A 126 18.51 4.76 2.18
C GLY A 126 18.47 6.29 2.17
N GLY A 127 19.63 6.94 2.38
CA GLY A 127 19.72 8.40 2.41
C GLY A 127 19.35 9.09 1.09
N HIS A 128 19.55 8.39 -0.04
CA HIS A 128 19.23 8.90 -1.37
C HIS A 128 17.72 9.02 -1.63
N GLU A 129 16.89 8.32 -0.86
CA GLU A 129 15.43 8.33 -1.00
C GLU A 129 14.79 9.63 -0.46
N GLN A 130 15.50 10.42 0.32
CA GLN A 130 14.97 11.62 0.99
C GLN A 130 14.29 12.60 0.03
N TRP A 131 14.86 12.81 -1.12
CA TRP A 131 14.38 13.81 -2.08
C TRP A 131 13.03 13.48 -2.70
N GLY A 132 12.66 12.21 -2.77
CA GLY A 132 11.34 11.77 -3.23
C GLY A 132 10.21 12.31 -2.37
N ALA A 133 10.34 12.23 -1.04
CA ALA A 133 9.33 12.76 -0.13
C ALA A 133 9.28 14.30 -0.15
N VAL A 134 10.45 14.97 -0.20
CA VAL A 134 10.51 16.45 -0.32
C VAL A 134 9.82 16.90 -1.60
N HIS A 135 10.14 16.28 -2.73
CA HIS A 135 9.51 16.60 -4.02
C HIS A 135 7.99 16.46 -3.99
N SER A 136 7.49 15.33 -3.48
CA SER A 136 6.04 15.11 -3.38
C SER A 136 5.34 16.12 -2.46
N ALA A 137 5.98 16.51 -1.36
CA ALA A 137 5.44 17.54 -0.49
C ALA A 137 5.44 18.93 -1.16
N GLU A 138 6.46 19.25 -1.96
CA GLU A 138 6.54 20.52 -2.69
C GLU A 138 5.46 20.64 -3.77
N ILE A 139 5.13 19.56 -4.46
CA ILE A 139 4.06 19.55 -5.48
C ILE A 139 2.67 19.26 -4.90
N GLY A 140 2.57 18.96 -3.60
CA GLY A 140 1.31 18.80 -2.89
C GLY A 140 0.62 17.45 -3.08
N ASP A 141 1.33 16.41 -3.56
CA ASP A 141 0.77 15.09 -3.79
C ASP A 141 1.26 14.01 -2.81
N GLY A 142 2.02 14.41 -1.78
CA GLY A 142 2.50 13.48 -0.77
C GLY A 142 2.89 14.15 0.55
N THR A 143 3.04 13.34 1.59
CA THR A 143 3.53 13.79 2.89
C THR A 143 5.06 13.99 2.86
N LEU A 144 5.59 14.69 3.85
CA LEU A 144 6.97 14.46 4.22
C LEU A 144 7.11 13.04 4.80
N GLU A 145 8.34 12.54 4.84
CA GLU A 145 8.65 11.23 5.41
C GLU A 145 8.22 11.14 6.87
N CYS A 146 7.44 10.11 7.23
CA CYS A 146 7.09 9.83 8.61
C CYS A 146 8.31 9.37 9.40
N ARG A 147 8.48 9.90 10.60
CA ARG A 147 9.66 9.68 11.46
C ARG A 147 9.74 8.24 12.00
N ASP A 148 8.59 7.67 12.31
CA ASP A 148 8.43 6.36 12.92
C ASP A 148 7.03 5.79 12.65
N THR A 149 6.79 4.57 13.13
CA THR A 149 5.49 3.89 12.97
C THR A 149 4.34 4.67 13.59
N GLY A 150 4.53 5.26 14.77
CA GLY A 150 3.49 6.05 15.45
C GLY A 150 3.06 7.24 14.60
N HIS A 151 4.02 7.98 14.04
CA HIS A 151 3.74 9.08 13.12
C HIS A 151 3.04 8.60 11.84
N THR A 152 3.43 7.44 11.30
CA THR A 152 2.76 6.85 10.14
C THR A 152 1.28 6.57 10.42
N LEU A 153 0.97 5.98 11.59
CA LEU A 153 -0.41 5.67 11.96
C LEU A 153 -1.24 6.94 12.22
N GLN A 154 -0.66 7.98 12.82
CA GLN A 154 -1.34 9.28 12.99
C GLN A 154 -1.69 9.93 11.64
N MET A 155 -0.75 9.91 10.68
CA MET A 155 -1.02 10.43 9.34
C MET A 155 -2.06 9.60 8.60
N LEU A 156 -2.05 8.27 8.78
CA LEU A 156 -3.04 7.39 8.19
C LEU A 156 -4.45 7.67 8.71
N GLU A 157 -4.61 7.94 10.00
CA GLU A 157 -5.88 8.37 10.60
C GLU A 157 -6.40 9.68 9.98
N LEU A 158 -5.53 10.63 9.70
CA LEU A 158 -5.92 11.86 9.02
C LEU A 158 -6.48 11.56 7.62
N PHE A 159 -5.82 10.70 6.83
CA PHE A 159 -6.31 10.29 5.52
C PHE A 159 -7.64 9.52 5.57
N LEU A 160 -7.90 8.77 6.64
CA LEU A 160 -9.16 8.04 6.82
C LEU A 160 -10.34 8.93 7.22
N ASN A 161 -10.08 10.03 7.93
CA ASN A 161 -11.12 10.84 8.56
C ASN A 161 -11.30 12.22 7.90
N GLU A 162 -10.31 12.69 7.14
CA GLU A 162 -10.27 14.01 6.53
C GLU A 162 -10.24 13.89 5.01
N GLU A 163 -11.42 13.87 4.38
CA GLU A 163 -11.55 13.75 2.91
C GLU A 163 -10.78 14.85 2.16
N THR A 164 -10.63 16.04 2.76
CA THR A 164 -9.91 17.17 2.16
C THR A 164 -8.42 16.96 1.98
N LEU A 165 -7.83 15.93 2.59
CA LEU A 165 -6.43 15.58 2.38
C LEU A 165 -6.18 14.70 1.15
N LEU A 166 -7.24 14.25 0.48
CA LEU A 166 -7.17 13.38 -0.69
C LEU A 166 -7.35 14.14 -2.03
N PHE A 167 -7.48 15.47 -1.98
CA PHE A 167 -7.73 16.32 -3.14
C PHE A 167 -6.77 17.50 -3.20
#